data_c90c70bba493c338946865ebd25b437f
#
_entry.id   c90c70bba493c338946865ebd25b437f
#
_cell.length_a   1.000
_cell.length_b   1.000
_cell.length_c   1.000
_cell.angle_alpha   90.00
_cell.angle_beta   90.00
_cell.angle_gamma   90.00
#
_symmetry.space_group_name_H-M   'P 1'
#
loop_
_entity.id
_entity.type
_entity.pdbx_description
1 polymer ?
#
loop_
_entity_poly.entity_id
_entity_poly.type
_entity_poly.pdbx_seq_one_letter_code
_entity_poly.pdbx_strand_id
1 'polypeptide(L)'
;MIVKLENYNGKYKIVSLALSQAAKEDLLKDNLDFIYISDNDIRLYPENVVVSKDKNIIEKLRNAHDYDVYELWENGKFSEYYDDSSLDNYFFVTGKCNSNCVMCPSPDISRQKGGNISVDTLIEIAKHIPTDAPHLTITGGEPFMVGPDIFRFFEFLGEKFECTDFLLLTNGRIFAVDSYLERFVEKAPKNSIVAIPIHGSTANIHDMITQSNGSFNQTKIGIKKLLKAGIHVELRIVVSRLNKDDIHNIAQMISDELSEVDYVSIMAMEMTGSARVNQHKVWISYVDAAQVAEDAALVLIENGIDVKLYNFPLCTVKKEYWTLCEKSISPDKVRYAETCENCKMKNACGGVFAGTMSMEKGELRAII
;
A
#
# COMPACT_ATOMS: atom_id res chain seq x y z
N MET A 1 -4.78 8.72 13.19
CA MET A 1 -5.39 9.11 14.51
C MET A 1 -6.90 9.13 14.45
N ILE A 2 -7.65 8.86 15.56
CA ILE A 2 -9.11 8.98 15.60
C ILE A 2 -9.52 9.70 16.89
N VAL A 3 -10.34 10.75 16.77
CA VAL A 3 -10.97 11.48 17.88
C VAL A 3 -12.45 11.77 17.59
N LYS A 4 -13.16 12.39 18.53
CA LYS A 4 -14.54 12.82 18.34
C LYS A 4 -14.68 14.30 18.72
N LEU A 5 -15.08 15.13 17.76
CA LEU A 5 -15.35 16.57 17.96
C LEU A 5 -16.79 16.72 18.43
N GLU A 6 -16.98 17.01 19.72
CA GLU A 6 -18.26 16.90 20.43
C GLU A 6 -19.33 17.89 19.95
N ASN A 7 -18.92 19.03 19.41
CA ASN A 7 -19.84 20.07 18.95
C ASN A 7 -20.08 20.05 17.43
N TYR A 8 -19.57 19.01 16.72
CA TYR A 8 -19.83 18.87 15.30
C TYR A 8 -21.02 17.95 15.04
N ASN A 9 -21.98 18.45 14.26
CA ASN A 9 -23.18 17.74 13.80
C ASN A 9 -23.55 18.15 12.35
N GLY A 10 -22.55 18.54 11.57
CA GLY A 10 -22.70 18.97 10.18
C GLY A 10 -22.71 17.80 9.20
N LYS A 11 -22.49 18.09 7.92
CA LYS A 11 -22.34 17.09 6.86
C LYS A 11 -20.94 16.47 6.91
N TYR A 12 -20.79 15.28 6.32
CA TYR A 12 -19.46 14.71 6.04
C TYR A 12 -18.61 15.69 5.23
N LYS A 13 -17.36 15.88 5.64
CA LYS A 13 -16.38 16.76 5.00
C LYS A 13 -15.01 16.09 4.98
N ILE A 14 -14.22 16.40 3.96
CA ILE A 14 -12.76 16.25 3.99
C ILE A 14 -12.19 17.59 4.44
N VAL A 15 -11.24 17.57 5.33
CA VAL A 15 -10.64 18.79 5.89
C VAL A 15 -9.13 18.63 6.07
N SER A 16 -8.38 19.69 5.79
CA SER A 16 -6.97 19.78 6.15
C SER A 16 -6.81 20.23 7.59
N LEU A 17 -5.67 19.94 8.21
CA LEU A 17 -5.32 20.40 9.54
C LEU A 17 -4.40 21.62 9.47
N ALA A 18 -4.65 22.62 10.29
CA ALA A 18 -3.78 23.76 10.50
C ALA A 18 -3.44 23.87 12.01
N LEU A 19 -2.17 23.78 12.34
CA LEU A 19 -1.62 24.00 13.68
C LEU A 19 -0.96 25.36 13.77
N SER A 20 -0.42 25.86 12.64
CA SER A 20 0.26 27.15 12.52
C SER A 20 -0.64 28.20 11.91
N GLN A 21 -0.29 29.47 12.15
CA GLN A 21 -0.96 30.61 11.52
C GLN A 21 -0.66 30.66 10.01
N ALA A 22 0.53 30.21 9.59
CA ALA A 22 0.92 30.15 8.17
C ALA A 22 0.05 29.16 7.40
N ALA A 23 -0.08 27.91 7.90
CA ALA A 23 -0.94 26.91 7.28
C ALA A 23 -2.41 27.37 7.20
N LYS A 24 -2.91 28.02 8.26
CA LYS A 24 -4.26 28.60 8.26
C LYS A 24 -4.45 29.64 7.14
N GLU A 25 -3.47 30.53 6.95
CA GLU A 25 -3.54 31.56 5.90
C GLU A 25 -3.47 30.98 4.49
N ASP A 26 -2.66 29.95 4.29
CA ASP A 26 -2.53 29.25 3.01
C ASP A 26 -3.82 28.48 2.66
N LEU A 27 -4.37 27.71 3.60
CA LEU A 27 -5.63 26.97 3.40
C LEU A 27 -6.82 27.90 3.15
N LEU A 28 -6.82 29.10 3.76
CA LEU A 28 -7.84 30.13 3.45
C LEU A 28 -7.70 30.68 2.02
N LYS A 29 -6.47 30.87 1.51
CA LYS A 29 -6.23 31.32 0.13
C LYS A 29 -6.69 30.26 -0.88
N ASP A 30 -6.44 28.97 -0.57
CA ASP A 30 -6.81 27.84 -1.41
C ASP A 30 -8.31 27.51 -1.35
N ASN A 31 -9.05 28.20 -0.49
CA ASN A 31 -10.50 28.02 -0.27
C ASN A 31 -10.88 26.57 0.07
N LEU A 32 -10.04 25.91 0.87
CA LEU A 32 -10.27 24.55 1.34
C LEU A 32 -10.99 24.55 2.70
N ASP A 33 -11.78 23.52 2.95
CA ASP A 33 -12.30 23.23 4.29
C ASP A 33 -11.14 22.80 5.18
N PHE A 34 -11.00 23.36 6.40
CA PHE A 34 -9.94 22.94 7.31
C PHE A 34 -10.29 23.13 8.78
N ILE A 35 -9.60 22.39 9.62
CA ILE A 35 -9.66 22.51 11.08
C ILE A 35 -8.42 23.28 11.55
N TYR A 36 -8.65 24.40 12.27
CA TYR A 36 -7.58 25.12 12.95
C TYR A 36 -7.59 24.82 14.46
N ILE A 37 -6.44 24.47 15.00
CA ILE A 37 -6.24 24.14 16.41
C ILE A 37 -5.53 25.28 17.11
N SER A 38 -6.28 25.98 17.98
CA SER A 38 -5.74 27.00 18.87
C SER A 38 -5.40 26.42 20.26
N ASP A 39 -4.87 27.24 21.17
CA ASP A 39 -4.64 26.85 22.56
C ASP A 39 -5.94 26.55 23.33
N ASN A 40 -7.06 27.12 22.88
CA ASN A 40 -8.30 27.12 23.66
C ASN A 40 -9.45 26.37 22.98
N ASP A 41 -9.41 26.21 21.67
CA ASP A 41 -10.49 25.59 20.90
C ASP A 41 -10.02 25.04 19.57
N ILE A 42 -10.87 24.22 18.97
CA ILE A 42 -10.75 23.65 17.64
C ILE A 42 -11.87 24.26 16.79
N ARG A 43 -11.52 24.85 15.64
CA ARG A 43 -12.44 25.55 14.77
C ARG A 43 -12.43 24.99 13.35
N LEU A 44 -13.65 24.83 12.81
CA LEU A 44 -13.84 24.51 11.39
C LEU A 44 -13.91 25.82 10.57
N TYR A 45 -13.19 25.86 9.49
CA TYR A 45 -13.17 26.93 8.49
C TYR A 45 -13.66 26.43 7.14
N PRO A 46 -14.25 27.29 6.29
CA PRO A 46 -14.29 28.75 6.40
C PRO A 46 -15.34 29.31 7.37
N GLU A 47 -16.27 28.50 7.89
CA GLU A 47 -17.39 28.99 8.72
C GLU A 47 -16.95 29.60 10.07
N ASN A 48 -15.71 29.36 10.50
CA ASN A 48 -15.13 29.80 11.77
C ASN A 48 -15.96 29.36 13.00
N VAL A 49 -16.44 28.12 12.97
CA VAL A 49 -17.30 27.55 14.01
C VAL A 49 -16.46 26.70 14.97
N VAL A 50 -16.70 26.85 16.27
CA VAL A 50 -16.03 26.01 17.30
C VAL A 50 -16.64 24.61 17.29
N VAL A 51 -15.83 23.61 17.00
CA VAL A 51 -16.23 22.18 16.91
C VAL A 51 -15.78 21.35 18.12
N SER A 52 -14.83 21.85 18.91
CA SER A 52 -14.45 21.28 20.21
C SER A 52 -13.71 22.29 21.09
N LYS A 53 -13.82 22.12 22.41
CA LYS A 53 -13.00 22.79 23.44
C LYS A 53 -12.35 21.78 24.40
N ASP A 54 -12.41 20.50 24.07
CA ASP A 54 -11.80 19.45 24.89
C ASP A 54 -10.27 19.54 24.82
N LYS A 55 -9.66 19.83 25.95
CA LYS A 55 -8.19 19.99 26.07
C LYS A 55 -7.44 18.70 25.74
N ASN A 56 -8.00 17.52 26.04
CA ASN A 56 -7.35 16.25 25.72
C ASN A 56 -7.31 16.01 24.20
N ILE A 57 -8.38 16.43 23.50
CA ILE A 57 -8.42 16.33 22.02
C ILE A 57 -7.43 17.34 21.40
N ILE A 58 -7.39 18.58 21.91
CA ILE A 58 -6.44 19.61 21.47
C ILE A 58 -5.00 19.08 21.63
N GLU A 59 -4.65 18.58 22.82
CA GLU A 59 -3.32 18.04 23.11
C GLU A 59 -2.97 16.85 22.20
N LYS A 60 -3.92 15.96 21.98
CA LYS A 60 -3.72 14.81 21.09
C LYS A 60 -3.47 15.22 19.64
N LEU A 61 -4.21 16.20 19.12
CA LEU A 61 -4.09 16.66 17.75
C LEU A 61 -2.87 17.56 17.52
N ARG A 62 -2.25 18.11 18.56
CA ARG A 62 -0.97 18.84 18.47
C ARG A 62 0.22 17.95 18.09
N ASN A 63 0.09 16.63 18.17
CA ASN A 63 1.10 15.69 17.69
C ASN A 63 0.93 15.36 16.18
N ALA A 64 -0.05 15.94 15.53
CA ALA A 64 -0.23 15.88 14.08
C ALA A 64 0.60 16.96 13.36
N HIS A 65 0.51 17.06 12.05
CA HIS A 65 1.26 18.02 11.24
C HIS A 65 0.32 19.00 10.52
N ASP A 66 0.84 20.17 10.18
CA ASP A 66 0.16 21.05 9.25
C ASP A 66 -0.07 20.30 7.93
N TYR A 67 -1.22 20.51 7.31
CA TYR A 67 -1.66 19.89 6.05
C TYR A 67 -2.02 18.40 6.13
N ASP A 68 -1.98 17.75 7.30
CA ASP A 68 -2.60 16.43 7.47
C ASP A 68 -4.07 16.48 7.03
N VAL A 69 -4.56 15.44 6.36
CA VAL A 69 -5.93 15.38 5.87
C VAL A 69 -6.77 14.44 6.70
N TYR A 70 -7.95 14.89 7.08
CA TYR A 70 -8.90 14.15 7.90
C TYR A 70 -10.27 14.03 7.27
N GLU A 71 -10.95 12.92 7.55
CA GLU A 71 -12.38 12.76 7.35
C GLU A 71 -13.11 13.24 8.60
N LEU A 72 -14.04 14.18 8.43
CA LEU A 72 -14.95 14.67 9.47
C LEU A 72 -16.36 14.17 9.20
N TRP A 73 -16.80 13.22 10.00
CA TRP A 73 -18.09 12.57 9.86
C TRP A 73 -19.22 13.35 10.56
N GLU A 74 -20.46 13.16 10.12
CA GLU A 74 -21.66 13.83 10.64
C GLU A 74 -21.81 13.73 12.17
N ASN A 75 -21.36 12.63 12.76
CA ASN A 75 -21.40 12.37 14.20
C ASN A 75 -20.21 12.94 14.97
N GLY A 76 -19.38 13.75 14.32
CA GLY A 76 -18.17 14.34 14.90
C GLY A 76 -16.97 13.40 14.96
N LYS A 77 -17.05 12.15 14.44
CA LYS A 77 -15.86 11.31 14.28
C LYS A 77 -14.89 12.01 13.36
N PHE A 78 -13.65 12.12 13.79
CA PHE A 78 -12.57 12.79 13.09
C PHE A 78 -11.43 11.81 12.97
N SER A 79 -11.13 11.37 11.75
CA SER A 79 -10.15 10.31 11.48
C SER A 79 -9.19 10.73 10.39
N GLU A 80 -7.92 10.55 10.68
CA GLU A 80 -6.81 10.83 9.77
C GLU A 80 -6.88 9.95 8.53
N TYR A 81 -6.67 10.57 7.39
CA TYR A 81 -6.60 9.94 6.09
C TYR A 81 -5.21 10.04 5.46
N TYR A 82 -4.57 11.20 5.59
CA TYR A 82 -3.24 11.50 5.08
C TYR A 82 -2.40 12.13 6.19
N ASP A 83 -1.18 11.68 6.37
CA ASP A 83 -0.17 12.19 7.30
C ASP A 83 0.98 12.78 6.48
N ASP A 84 1.19 14.08 6.55
CA ASP A 84 2.20 14.81 5.76
C ASP A 84 3.65 14.37 6.08
N SER A 85 3.87 13.81 7.26
CA SER A 85 5.18 13.27 7.66
C SER A 85 5.45 11.85 7.19
N SER A 86 4.45 11.15 6.67
CA SER A 86 4.53 9.73 6.31
C SER A 86 4.76 9.51 4.81
N LEU A 87 5.56 8.50 4.48
CA LEU A 87 5.69 7.99 3.11
C LEU A 87 4.69 6.85 2.79
N ASP A 88 3.90 6.41 3.78
CA ASP A 88 2.97 5.28 3.65
C ASP A 88 1.53 5.73 3.32
N ASN A 89 1.37 6.90 2.73
CA ASN A 89 0.06 7.44 2.35
C ASN A 89 -0.54 6.71 1.15
N TYR A 90 -1.87 6.46 1.21
CA TYR A 90 -2.54 5.74 0.13
C TYR A 90 -4.00 6.16 -0.06
N PHE A 91 -4.47 6.05 -1.31
CA PHE A 91 -5.88 6.09 -1.65
C PHE A 91 -6.45 4.67 -1.65
N PHE A 92 -7.35 4.38 -0.73
CA PHE A 92 -8.12 3.13 -0.72
C PHE A 92 -9.36 3.29 -1.58
N VAL A 93 -9.31 2.80 -2.83
CA VAL A 93 -10.36 3.06 -3.83
C VAL A 93 -11.62 2.23 -3.57
N THR A 94 -11.45 0.95 -3.25
CA THR A 94 -12.56 0.01 -3.07
C THR A 94 -12.17 -1.21 -2.25
N GLY A 95 -13.11 -1.77 -1.50
CA GLY A 95 -12.95 -3.10 -0.89
C GLY A 95 -13.17 -4.26 -1.85
N LYS A 96 -13.82 -4.03 -3.00
CA LYS A 96 -14.15 -5.08 -3.97
C LYS A 96 -12.92 -5.57 -4.74
N CYS A 97 -12.92 -6.86 -5.09
CA CYS A 97 -11.89 -7.47 -5.92
C CYS A 97 -12.49 -8.56 -6.81
N ASN A 98 -11.96 -8.71 -8.02
CA ASN A 98 -12.30 -9.78 -8.95
C ASN A 98 -11.46 -11.05 -8.75
N SER A 99 -10.66 -11.11 -7.66
CA SER A 99 -9.93 -12.28 -7.19
C SER A 99 -10.24 -12.53 -5.71
N ASN A 100 -10.08 -13.77 -5.26
CA ASN A 100 -10.29 -14.16 -3.86
C ASN A 100 -9.07 -14.88 -3.28
N CYS A 101 -7.90 -14.23 -3.38
CA CYS A 101 -6.62 -14.81 -3.02
C CYS A 101 -6.64 -15.39 -1.60
N VAL A 102 -6.18 -16.64 -1.47
CA VAL A 102 -6.15 -17.36 -0.18
C VAL A 102 -5.27 -16.71 0.87
N MET A 103 -4.33 -15.87 0.46
CA MET A 103 -3.37 -15.17 1.32
C MET A 103 -3.57 -13.65 1.35
N CYS A 104 -4.73 -13.14 0.88
CA CYS A 104 -5.00 -11.71 0.85
C CYS A 104 -4.91 -11.10 2.26
N PRO A 105 -4.21 -9.97 2.47
CA PRO A 105 -4.17 -9.29 3.76
C PRO A 105 -5.52 -8.67 4.13
N SER A 106 -6.41 -8.43 3.15
CA SER A 106 -7.78 -7.95 3.41
C SER A 106 -8.70 -9.10 3.77
N PRO A 107 -9.64 -8.88 4.72
CA PRO A 107 -10.66 -9.88 5.05
C PRO A 107 -11.57 -10.16 3.84
N ASP A 108 -12.02 -11.42 3.72
CA ASP A 108 -12.93 -11.84 2.65
C ASP A 108 -14.24 -11.01 2.59
N ILE A 109 -14.78 -10.67 3.75
CA ILE A 109 -15.98 -9.82 3.85
C ILE A 109 -15.79 -8.45 3.20
N SER A 110 -14.58 -7.88 3.25
CA SER A 110 -14.27 -6.60 2.60
C SER A 110 -14.32 -6.73 1.08
N ARG A 111 -13.85 -7.85 0.53
CA ARG A 111 -13.87 -8.11 -0.91
C ARG A 111 -15.27 -8.39 -1.45
N GLN A 112 -16.12 -9.06 -0.67
CA GLN A 112 -17.48 -9.43 -1.08
C GLN A 112 -18.49 -8.32 -0.85
N LYS A 113 -18.39 -7.59 0.27
CA LYS A 113 -19.37 -6.60 0.73
C LYS A 113 -18.80 -5.20 0.86
N GLY A 114 -17.51 -5.00 0.61
CA GLY A 114 -16.88 -3.69 0.67
C GLY A 114 -17.48 -2.72 -0.35
N GLY A 115 -17.63 -1.47 0.06
CA GLY A 115 -18.10 -0.39 -0.79
C GLY A 115 -16.97 0.14 -1.68
N ASN A 116 -17.37 0.93 -2.68
CA ASN A 116 -16.48 1.82 -3.41
C ASN A 116 -16.49 3.17 -2.69
N ILE A 117 -15.33 3.81 -2.58
CA ILE A 117 -15.29 5.25 -2.35
C ILE A 117 -15.64 5.90 -3.69
N SER A 118 -16.51 6.90 -3.69
CA SER A 118 -16.85 7.58 -4.94
C SER A 118 -15.63 8.30 -5.51
N VAL A 119 -15.51 8.35 -6.82
CA VAL A 119 -14.42 9.07 -7.48
C VAL A 119 -14.42 10.55 -7.08
N ASP A 120 -15.59 11.16 -6.90
CA ASP A 120 -15.70 12.55 -6.42
C ASP A 120 -15.12 12.71 -5.00
N THR A 121 -15.33 11.73 -4.11
CA THR A 121 -14.73 11.73 -2.76
C THR A 121 -13.20 11.57 -2.84
N LEU A 122 -12.69 10.68 -3.71
CA LEU A 122 -11.24 10.50 -3.90
C LEU A 122 -10.59 11.80 -4.43
N ILE A 123 -11.24 12.46 -5.38
CA ILE A 123 -10.80 13.76 -5.90
C ILE A 123 -10.84 14.83 -4.80
N GLU A 124 -11.89 14.83 -3.98
CA GLU A 124 -11.98 15.79 -2.86
C GLU A 124 -10.84 15.58 -1.85
N ILE A 125 -10.56 14.32 -1.47
CA ILE A 125 -9.40 14.00 -0.62
C ILE A 125 -8.11 14.50 -1.27
N ALA A 126 -7.91 14.19 -2.55
CA ALA A 126 -6.71 14.58 -3.28
C ALA A 126 -6.53 16.11 -3.37
N LYS A 127 -7.61 16.90 -3.39
CA LYS A 127 -7.51 18.38 -3.35
C LYS A 127 -6.85 18.89 -2.07
N HIS A 128 -7.07 18.20 -0.97
CA HIS A 128 -6.54 18.58 0.35
C HIS A 128 -5.07 18.19 0.56
N ILE A 129 -4.54 17.20 -0.19
CA ILE A 129 -3.16 16.75 -0.07
C ILE A 129 -2.22 17.80 -0.71
N PRO A 130 -1.10 18.17 -0.08
CA PRO A 130 -0.10 19.07 -0.67
C PRO A 130 0.43 18.58 -2.02
N THR A 131 0.72 19.51 -2.93
CA THR A 131 1.19 19.19 -4.30
C THR A 131 2.61 18.63 -4.36
N ASP A 132 3.36 18.79 -3.28
CA ASP A 132 4.73 18.30 -3.10
C ASP A 132 4.80 17.00 -2.29
N ALA A 133 3.67 16.32 -2.07
CA ALA A 133 3.63 14.99 -1.49
C ALA A 133 4.59 14.06 -2.27
N PRO A 134 5.61 13.44 -1.61
CA PRO A 134 6.67 12.75 -2.34
C PRO A 134 6.21 11.43 -2.94
N HIS A 135 5.27 10.74 -2.29
CA HIS A 135 4.79 9.43 -2.70
C HIS A 135 3.33 9.21 -2.31
N LEU A 136 2.55 8.62 -3.22
CA LEU A 136 1.15 8.24 -2.99
C LEU A 136 0.87 6.85 -3.59
N THR A 137 0.32 5.95 -2.78
CA THR A 137 -0.11 4.64 -3.24
C THR A 137 -1.60 4.63 -3.60
N ILE A 138 -1.97 4.03 -4.72
CA ILE A 138 -3.36 3.77 -5.10
C ILE A 138 -3.62 2.28 -4.92
N THR A 139 -4.56 1.94 -4.05
CA THR A 139 -4.80 0.55 -3.64
C THR A 139 -6.28 0.27 -3.37
N GLY A 140 -6.56 -0.96 -2.97
CA GLY A 140 -7.89 -1.42 -2.58
C GLY A 140 -7.95 -2.94 -2.58
N GLY A 141 -9.12 -3.49 -2.87
CA GLY A 141 -9.22 -4.88 -3.34
C GLY A 141 -8.63 -4.99 -4.73
N GLU A 142 -9.34 -4.42 -5.72
CA GLU A 142 -8.84 -4.16 -7.07
C GLU A 142 -9.36 -2.78 -7.50
N PRO A 143 -8.49 -1.76 -7.66
CA PRO A 143 -8.91 -0.39 -7.93
C PRO A 143 -9.85 -0.23 -9.13
N PHE A 144 -9.63 -0.98 -10.19
CA PHE A 144 -10.47 -0.91 -11.40
C PHE A 144 -11.88 -1.49 -11.24
N MET A 145 -12.22 -2.07 -10.07
CA MET A 145 -13.59 -2.52 -9.78
C MET A 145 -14.60 -1.37 -9.59
N VAL A 146 -14.14 -0.13 -9.49
CA VAL A 146 -15.02 1.05 -9.55
C VAL A 146 -15.47 1.38 -10.97
N GLY A 147 -14.91 0.69 -11.98
CA GLY A 147 -15.23 0.89 -13.38
C GLY A 147 -14.47 2.05 -14.04
N PRO A 148 -14.92 2.47 -15.24
CA PRO A 148 -14.16 3.44 -16.04
C PRO A 148 -14.11 4.86 -15.45
N ASP A 149 -14.86 5.16 -14.41
CA ASP A 149 -14.83 6.47 -13.75
C ASP A 149 -13.50 6.74 -13.02
N ILE A 150 -12.72 5.66 -12.69
CA ILE A 150 -11.39 5.77 -12.10
C ILE A 150 -10.42 6.63 -12.93
N PHE A 151 -10.63 6.72 -14.25
CA PHE A 151 -9.77 7.52 -15.12
C PHE A 151 -9.92 9.03 -14.90
N ARG A 152 -11.05 9.51 -14.39
CA ARG A 152 -11.20 10.90 -13.92
C ARG A 152 -10.32 11.18 -12.72
N PHE A 153 -10.19 10.20 -11.84
CA PHE A 153 -9.30 10.32 -10.69
C PHE A 153 -7.82 10.34 -11.11
N PHE A 154 -7.41 9.44 -12.00
CA PHE A 154 -6.05 9.43 -12.53
C PHE A 154 -5.70 10.74 -13.25
N GLU A 155 -6.59 11.25 -14.08
CA GLU A 155 -6.41 12.55 -14.76
C GLU A 155 -6.22 13.67 -13.75
N PHE A 156 -7.06 13.75 -12.72
CA PHE A 156 -6.93 14.74 -11.64
C PHE A 156 -5.59 14.62 -10.90
N LEU A 157 -5.16 13.38 -10.58
CA LEU A 157 -3.86 13.16 -9.94
C LEU A 157 -2.71 13.63 -10.82
N GLY A 158 -2.74 13.31 -12.11
CA GLY A 158 -1.71 13.70 -13.08
C GLY A 158 -1.62 15.21 -13.29
N GLU A 159 -2.75 15.92 -13.18
CA GLU A 159 -2.80 17.40 -13.29
C GLU A 159 -2.31 18.09 -12.02
N LYS A 160 -2.63 17.53 -10.84
CA LYS A 160 -2.29 18.15 -9.55
C LYS A 160 -0.86 17.85 -9.09
N PHE A 161 -0.38 16.64 -9.30
CA PHE A 161 0.84 16.13 -8.69
C PHE A 161 1.92 15.86 -9.75
N GLU A 162 2.64 16.90 -10.17
CA GLU A 162 3.63 16.78 -11.25
C GLU A 162 4.91 16.03 -10.83
N CYS A 163 5.28 16.10 -9.54
CA CYS A 163 6.52 15.56 -8.99
C CYS A 163 6.34 14.36 -8.04
N THR A 164 5.10 13.95 -7.79
CA THR A 164 4.79 12.84 -6.89
C THR A 164 5.01 11.50 -7.58
N ASP A 165 5.65 10.57 -6.89
CA ASP A 165 5.76 9.18 -7.33
C ASP A 165 4.49 8.40 -6.95
N PHE A 166 3.88 7.73 -7.92
CA PHE A 166 2.67 6.93 -7.71
C PHE A 166 2.97 5.44 -7.79
N LEU A 167 2.44 4.69 -6.80
CA LEU A 167 2.44 3.24 -6.82
C LEU A 167 1.01 2.72 -6.97
N LEU A 168 0.68 2.14 -8.13
CA LEU A 168 -0.63 1.51 -8.35
C LEU A 168 -0.57 0.02 -8.05
N LEU A 169 -1.22 -0.39 -6.95
CA LEU A 169 -1.36 -1.80 -6.59
C LEU A 169 -2.60 -2.40 -7.27
N THR A 170 -2.41 -3.27 -8.26
CA THR A 170 -3.47 -3.92 -9.02
C THR A 170 -3.11 -5.36 -9.35
N ASN A 171 -4.09 -6.23 -9.55
CA ASN A 171 -3.81 -7.57 -10.06
C ASN A 171 -3.47 -7.61 -11.57
N GLY A 172 -3.49 -6.48 -12.25
CA GLY A 172 -3.07 -6.30 -13.62
C GLY A 172 -3.98 -6.88 -14.69
N ARG A 173 -5.02 -7.62 -14.33
CA ARG A 173 -5.90 -8.36 -15.26
C ARG A 173 -6.65 -7.46 -16.22
N ILE A 174 -7.00 -6.25 -15.77
CA ILE A 174 -7.79 -5.29 -16.58
C ILE A 174 -7.02 -4.81 -17.80
N PHE A 175 -5.70 -4.77 -17.75
CA PHE A 175 -4.84 -4.33 -18.86
C PHE A 175 -4.76 -5.33 -20.02
N ALA A 176 -5.33 -6.54 -19.84
CA ALA A 176 -5.61 -7.42 -20.99
C ALA A 176 -6.65 -6.82 -21.95
N VAL A 177 -7.47 -5.87 -21.49
CA VAL A 177 -8.51 -5.16 -22.26
C VAL A 177 -7.92 -3.87 -22.83
N ASP A 178 -7.84 -3.78 -24.18
CA ASP A 178 -7.16 -2.66 -24.87
C ASP A 178 -7.72 -1.30 -24.49
N SER A 179 -9.04 -1.16 -24.43
CA SER A 179 -9.67 0.13 -24.11
C SER A 179 -9.35 0.65 -22.69
N TYR A 180 -9.05 -0.22 -21.75
CA TYR A 180 -8.58 0.17 -20.40
C TYR A 180 -7.09 0.54 -20.41
N LEU A 181 -6.27 -0.23 -21.14
CA LEU A 181 -4.85 0.09 -21.30
C LEU A 181 -4.66 1.45 -21.97
N GLU A 182 -5.32 1.69 -23.11
CA GLU A 182 -5.25 2.96 -23.85
C GLU A 182 -5.60 4.15 -22.98
N ARG A 183 -6.70 4.05 -22.22
CA ARG A 183 -7.11 5.11 -21.28
C ARG A 183 -6.13 5.28 -20.12
N PHE A 184 -5.55 4.20 -19.62
CA PHE A 184 -4.54 4.27 -18.56
C PHE A 184 -3.29 5.00 -19.05
N VAL A 185 -2.77 4.63 -20.22
CA VAL A 185 -1.61 5.30 -20.84
C VAL A 185 -1.86 6.80 -21.06
N GLU A 186 -3.10 7.17 -21.41
CA GLU A 186 -3.48 8.58 -21.63
C GLU A 186 -3.63 9.37 -20.33
N LYS A 187 -4.19 8.76 -19.27
CA LYS A 187 -4.70 9.48 -18.08
C LYS A 187 -3.92 9.23 -16.80
N ALA A 188 -3.06 8.20 -16.73
CA ALA A 188 -2.29 7.93 -15.52
C ALA A 188 -1.26 9.03 -15.24
N PRO A 189 -0.97 9.32 -13.95
CA PRO A 189 0.14 10.19 -13.60
C PRO A 189 1.45 9.67 -14.21
N LYS A 190 2.31 10.56 -14.70
CA LYS A 190 3.52 10.20 -15.46
C LYS A 190 4.53 9.38 -14.64
N ASN A 191 4.66 9.69 -13.35
CA ASN A 191 5.59 9.01 -12.43
C ASN A 191 4.92 7.80 -11.75
N SER A 192 4.18 6.98 -12.52
CA SER A 192 3.46 5.83 -11.97
C SER A 192 4.23 4.53 -12.21
N ILE A 193 4.37 3.73 -11.14
CA ILE A 193 4.78 2.32 -11.22
C ILE A 193 3.54 1.46 -10.98
N VAL A 194 3.30 0.50 -11.87
CA VAL A 194 2.20 -0.46 -11.72
C VAL A 194 2.74 -1.74 -11.07
N ALA A 195 2.35 -1.99 -9.83
CA ALA A 195 2.81 -3.13 -9.05
C ALA A 195 1.80 -4.28 -9.15
N ILE A 196 2.24 -5.38 -9.75
CA ILE A 196 1.39 -6.52 -10.12
C ILE A 196 1.90 -7.81 -9.45
N PRO A 197 1.05 -8.51 -8.68
CA PRO A 197 1.42 -9.77 -8.07
C PRO A 197 1.42 -10.92 -9.09
N ILE A 198 2.47 -11.77 -9.02
CA ILE A 198 2.52 -13.04 -9.71
C ILE A 198 2.77 -14.15 -8.69
N HIS A 199 1.91 -15.17 -8.67
CA HIS A 199 1.88 -16.15 -7.60
C HIS A 199 2.30 -17.56 -8.02
N GLY A 200 2.52 -17.77 -9.31
CA GLY A 200 2.95 -19.05 -9.89
C GLY A 200 3.52 -18.86 -11.27
N SER A 201 4.41 -19.78 -11.69
CA SER A 201 4.96 -19.83 -13.05
C SER A 201 3.97 -20.39 -14.06
N THR A 202 2.90 -21.03 -13.57
CA THR A 202 1.84 -21.64 -14.37
C THR A 202 0.45 -21.20 -13.92
N ALA A 203 -0.53 -21.32 -14.83
CA ALA A 203 -1.93 -21.03 -14.51
C ALA A 203 -2.45 -21.89 -13.34
N ASN A 204 -2.03 -23.15 -13.25
CA ASN A 204 -2.48 -24.05 -12.19
C ASN A 204 -2.12 -23.52 -10.79
N ILE A 205 -0.91 -23.03 -10.59
CA ILE A 205 -0.45 -22.53 -9.30
C ILE A 205 -1.01 -21.14 -9.03
N HIS A 206 -0.92 -20.24 -10.00
CA HIS A 206 -1.38 -18.86 -9.84
C HIS A 206 -2.90 -18.80 -9.58
N ASP A 207 -3.71 -19.47 -10.41
CA ASP A 207 -5.17 -19.44 -10.30
C ASP A 207 -5.66 -20.13 -9.02
N MET A 208 -4.95 -21.19 -8.57
CA MET A 208 -5.21 -21.84 -7.28
C MET A 208 -5.02 -20.84 -6.12
N ILE A 209 -4.00 -19.99 -6.17
CA ILE A 209 -3.73 -18.99 -5.11
C ILE A 209 -4.71 -17.83 -5.20
N THR A 210 -4.97 -17.31 -6.38
CA THR A 210 -5.90 -16.19 -6.60
C THR A 210 -7.37 -16.57 -6.48
N GLN A 211 -7.68 -17.87 -6.49
CA GLN A 211 -9.04 -18.43 -6.53
C GLN A 211 -9.86 -17.85 -7.71
N SER A 212 -9.21 -17.66 -8.86
CA SER A 212 -9.81 -17.05 -10.04
C SER A 212 -9.25 -17.69 -11.31
N ASN A 213 -10.06 -18.55 -11.94
CA ASN A 213 -9.68 -19.24 -13.17
C ASN A 213 -9.37 -18.25 -14.31
N GLY A 214 -8.23 -18.46 -14.99
CA GLY A 214 -7.77 -17.62 -16.08
C GLY A 214 -7.06 -16.34 -15.64
N SER A 215 -6.91 -16.11 -14.33
CA SER A 215 -6.24 -14.92 -13.80
C SER A 215 -4.77 -14.84 -14.25
N PHE A 216 -4.04 -15.97 -14.27
CA PHE A 216 -2.67 -16.03 -14.74
C PHE A 216 -2.49 -15.46 -16.14
N ASN A 217 -3.28 -15.97 -17.08
CA ASN A 217 -3.20 -15.54 -18.48
C ASN A 217 -3.56 -14.07 -18.64
N GLN A 218 -4.62 -13.61 -17.96
CA GLN A 218 -5.04 -12.20 -18.00
C GLN A 218 -3.96 -11.28 -17.41
N THR A 219 -3.39 -11.64 -16.27
CA THR A 219 -2.31 -10.88 -15.61
C THR A 219 -1.07 -10.83 -16.52
N LYS A 220 -0.63 -11.96 -17.08
CA LYS A 220 0.53 -12.02 -17.97
C LYS A 220 0.34 -11.20 -19.27
N ILE A 221 -0.84 -11.27 -19.87
CA ILE A 221 -1.19 -10.42 -21.02
C ILE A 221 -1.17 -8.94 -20.64
N GLY A 222 -1.73 -8.59 -19.47
CA GLY A 222 -1.74 -7.22 -18.96
C GLY A 222 -0.34 -6.67 -18.75
N ILE A 223 0.55 -7.45 -18.11
CA ILE A 223 1.96 -7.07 -17.91
C ILE A 223 2.66 -6.83 -19.25
N LYS A 224 2.58 -7.78 -20.20
CA LYS A 224 3.20 -7.63 -21.54
C LYS A 224 2.71 -6.40 -22.29
N LYS A 225 1.42 -6.07 -22.16
CA LYS A 225 0.85 -4.87 -22.79
C LYS A 225 1.31 -3.57 -22.12
N LEU A 226 1.41 -3.54 -20.79
CA LEU A 226 1.95 -2.40 -20.06
C LEU A 226 3.42 -2.12 -20.45
N LEU A 227 4.26 -3.16 -20.43
CA LEU A 227 5.66 -3.07 -20.85
C LEU A 227 5.78 -2.56 -22.30
N LYS A 228 5.02 -3.12 -23.21
CA LYS A 228 4.97 -2.67 -24.63
C LYS A 228 4.53 -1.21 -24.78
N ALA A 229 3.69 -0.71 -23.85
CA ALA A 229 3.25 0.68 -23.82
C ALA A 229 4.25 1.62 -23.12
N GLY A 230 5.39 1.11 -22.65
CA GLY A 230 6.41 1.89 -21.94
C GLY A 230 6.03 2.27 -20.51
N ILE A 231 5.09 1.54 -19.89
CA ILE A 231 4.69 1.75 -18.50
C ILE A 231 5.64 1.02 -17.57
N HIS A 232 6.08 1.68 -16.50
CA HIS A 232 6.90 1.10 -15.46
C HIS A 232 6.14 0.04 -14.67
N VAL A 233 6.74 -1.15 -14.53
CA VAL A 233 6.10 -2.32 -13.89
C VAL A 233 7.00 -2.91 -12.82
N GLU A 234 6.46 -3.01 -11.60
CA GLU A 234 6.99 -3.84 -10.53
C GLU A 234 6.26 -5.19 -10.52
N LEU A 235 6.97 -6.31 -10.45
CA LEU A 235 6.35 -7.61 -10.17
C LEU A 235 6.52 -7.97 -8.70
N ARG A 236 5.44 -8.48 -8.10
CA ARG A 236 5.41 -8.85 -6.67
C ARG A 236 5.22 -10.35 -6.49
N ILE A 237 6.14 -10.98 -5.80
CA ILE A 237 6.08 -12.40 -5.45
C ILE A 237 5.92 -12.52 -3.93
N VAL A 238 4.73 -12.92 -3.46
CA VAL A 238 4.54 -13.22 -2.04
C VAL A 238 4.85 -14.70 -1.81
N VAL A 239 5.87 -14.99 -1.01
CA VAL A 239 6.30 -16.35 -0.71
C VAL A 239 5.32 -17.00 0.27
N SER A 240 4.80 -18.16 -0.08
CA SER A 240 3.86 -18.94 0.72
C SER A 240 4.16 -20.43 0.61
N ARG A 241 3.62 -21.22 1.51
CA ARG A 241 3.69 -22.70 1.41
C ARG A 241 3.13 -23.23 0.09
N LEU A 242 2.19 -22.51 -0.54
CA LEU A 242 1.53 -22.94 -1.77
C LEU A 242 2.39 -22.80 -3.02
N ASN A 243 3.33 -21.86 -3.02
CA ASN A 243 4.20 -21.58 -4.17
C ASN A 243 5.69 -21.71 -3.88
N LYS A 244 6.09 -22.11 -2.68
CA LYS A 244 7.52 -22.17 -2.31
C LYS A 244 8.36 -23.02 -3.26
N ASP A 245 7.82 -24.11 -3.75
CA ASP A 245 8.52 -25.03 -4.66
C ASP A 245 8.50 -24.55 -6.12
N ASP A 246 7.80 -23.45 -6.41
CA ASP A 246 7.67 -22.83 -7.73
C ASP A 246 8.34 -21.44 -7.82
N ILE A 247 8.86 -20.90 -6.71
CA ILE A 247 9.45 -19.55 -6.66
C ILE A 247 10.63 -19.42 -7.65
N HIS A 248 11.48 -20.42 -7.74
CA HIS A 248 12.57 -20.49 -8.73
C HIS A 248 12.02 -20.43 -10.17
N ASN A 249 10.98 -21.22 -10.47
CA ASN A 249 10.36 -21.24 -11.80
C ASN A 249 9.66 -19.92 -12.12
N ILE A 250 9.09 -19.23 -11.12
CA ILE A 250 8.54 -17.87 -11.31
C ILE A 250 9.67 -16.92 -11.74
N ALA A 251 10.82 -16.94 -11.06
CA ALA A 251 11.97 -16.11 -11.41
C ALA A 251 12.46 -16.40 -12.83
N GLN A 252 12.58 -17.68 -13.20
CA GLN A 252 12.97 -18.08 -14.55
C GLN A 252 11.96 -17.61 -15.60
N MET A 253 10.66 -17.79 -15.37
CA MET A 253 9.59 -17.30 -16.28
C MET A 253 9.65 -15.78 -16.45
N ILE A 254 9.92 -15.03 -15.37
CA ILE A 254 10.06 -13.56 -15.43
C ILE A 254 11.26 -13.22 -16.30
N SER A 255 12.40 -13.85 -16.08
CA SER A 255 13.63 -13.63 -16.86
C SER A 255 13.44 -13.93 -18.35
N ASP A 256 12.72 -15.01 -18.67
CA ASP A 256 12.53 -15.46 -20.05
C ASP A 256 11.45 -14.65 -20.81
N GLU A 257 10.40 -14.18 -20.12
CA GLU A 257 9.21 -13.66 -20.79
C GLU A 257 8.84 -12.23 -20.40
N LEU A 258 9.38 -11.68 -19.32
CA LEU A 258 8.98 -10.40 -18.71
C LEU A 258 10.22 -9.59 -18.25
N SER A 259 11.37 -9.78 -18.90
CA SER A 259 12.66 -9.19 -18.49
C SER A 259 12.71 -7.65 -18.57
N GLU A 260 11.73 -7.01 -19.21
CA GLU A 260 11.65 -5.55 -19.33
C GLU A 260 11.00 -4.89 -18.09
N VAL A 261 10.66 -5.65 -17.03
CA VAL A 261 10.14 -5.07 -15.76
C VAL A 261 11.22 -4.26 -15.07
N ASP A 262 10.81 -3.20 -14.36
CA ASP A 262 11.76 -2.33 -13.66
C ASP A 262 12.45 -3.07 -12.51
N TYR A 263 11.70 -3.83 -11.73
CA TYR A 263 12.24 -4.67 -10.67
C TYR A 263 11.23 -5.72 -10.18
N VAL A 264 11.73 -6.68 -9.42
CA VAL A 264 10.93 -7.73 -8.78
C VAL A 264 11.03 -7.61 -7.27
N SER A 265 9.87 -7.51 -6.60
CA SER A 265 9.76 -7.52 -5.14
C SER A 265 9.38 -8.91 -4.64
N ILE A 266 10.28 -9.57 -3.92
CA ILE A 266 10.00 -10.85 -3.27
C ILE A 266 9.66 -10.57 -1.79
N MET A 267 8.51 -11.04 -1.31
CA MET A 267 7.95 -10.64 -0.04
C MET A 267 7.71 -11.81 0.89
N ALA A 268 8.18 -11.72 2.14
CA ALA A 268 7.68 -12.57 3.21
C ALA A 268 6.25 -12.15 3.58
N MET A 269 5.43 -13.13 3.97
CA MET A 269 3.98 -12.96 4.11
C MET A 269 3.58 -12.21 5.39
N GLU A 270 2.65 -11.26 5.24
CA GLU A 270 1.92 -10.67 6.36
C GLU A 270 0.73 -11.58 6.75
N MET A 271 0.68 -12.02 8.00
CA MET A 271 -0.35 -12.95 8.49
C MET A 271 -1.56 -12.20 9.05
N THR A 272 -2.32 -11.59 8.15
CA THR A 272 -3.58 -10.85 8.44
C THR A 272 -4.67 -11.23 7.43
N GLY A 273 -5.89 -10.79 7.62
CA GLY A 273 -7.01 -11.05 6.72
C GLY A 273 -7.20 -12.54 6.40
N SER A 274 -7.33 -12.87 5.10
CA SER A 274 -7.49 -14.26 4.64
C SER A 274 -6.25 -15.10 4.88
N ALA A 275 -5.04 -14.52 4.85
CA ALA A 275 -3.82 -15.25 5.20
C ALA A 275 -3.89 -15.82 6.63
N ARG A 276 -4.40 -15.04 7.58
CA ARG A 276 -4.58 -15.49 8.97
C ARG A 276 -5.61 -16.61 9.10
N VAL A 277 -6.71 -16.50 8.36
CA VAL A 277 -7.76 -17.55 8.34
C VAL A 277 -7.22 -18.86 7.74
N ASN A 278 -6.44 -18.74 6.66
CA ASN A 278 -5.86 -19.86 5.92
C ASN A 278 -4.44 -20.23 6.36
N GLN A 279 -4.01 -19.84 7.58
CA GLN A 279 -2.62 -20.00 8.03
C GLN A 279 -2.06 -21.42 7.85
N HIS A 280 -2.87 -22.44 8.07
CA HIS A 280 -2.47 -23.83 7.92
C HIS A 280 -2.13 -24.22 6.47
N LYS A 281 -2.61 -23.47 5.48
CA LYS A 281 -2.31 -23.68 4.05
C LYS A 281 -1.17 -22.82 3.55
N VAL A 282 -1.07 -21.55 4.04
CA VAL A 282 -0.22 -20.55 3.42
C VAL A 282 1.06 -20.24 4.20
N TRP A 283 1.07 -20.45 5.53
CA TRP A 283 2.22 -20.09 6.35
C TRP A 283 3.46 -20.90 5.99
N ILE A 284 4.57 -20.21 5.86
CA ILE A 284 5.93 -20.74 5.71
C ILE A 284 6.83 -19.99 6.70
N SER A 285 7.83 -20.68 7.25
CA SER A 285 8.80 -20.06 8.16
C SER A 285 9.60 -18.95 7.45
N TYR A 286 10.10 -17.98 8.22
CA TYR A 286 10.95 -16.93 7.63
C TYR A 286 12.24 -17.48 7.04
N VAL A 287 12.82 -18.51 7.67
CA VAL A 287 14.05 -19.17 7.19
C VAL A 287 13.80 -19.89 5.86
N ASP A 288 12.72 -20.68 5.77
CA ASP A 288 12.38 -21.38 4.52
C ASP A 288 11.98 -20.39 3.41
N ALA A 289 11.25 -19.32 3.77
CA ALA A 289 10.87 -18.28 2.82
C ALA A 289 12.09 -17.51 2.30
N ALA A 290 13.03 -17.17 3.17
CA ALA A 290 14.27 -16.50 2.78
C ALA A 290 15.11 -17.37 1.84
N GLN A 291 15.24 -18.67 2.12
CA GLN A 291 16.00 -19.58 1.28
C GLN A 291 15.49 -19.58 -0.18
N VAL A 292 14.19 -19.75 -0.38
CA VAL A 292 13.62 -19.76 -1.75
C VAL A 292 13.63 -18.38 -2.39
N ALA A 293 13.54 -17.30 -1.60
CA ALA A 293 13.65 -15.94 -2.09
C ALA A 293 15.08 -15.60 -2.56
N GLU A 294 16.10 -16.06 -1.83
CA GLU A 294 17.52 -15.91 -2.21
C GLU A 294 17.83 -16.64 -3.52
N ASP A 295 17.35 -17.88 -3.68
CA ASP A 295 17.53 -18.66 -4.92
C ASP A 295 16.87 -17.94 -6.12
N ALA A 296 15.67 -17.41 -5.95
CA ALA A 296 14.98 -16.64 -6.99
C ALA A 296 15.68 -15.30 -7.28
N ALA A 297 16.14 -14.61 -6.24
CA ALA A 297 16.88 -13.36 -6.39
C ALA A 297 18.16 -13.57 -7.23
N LEU A 298 18.87 -14.67 -7.00
CA LEU A 298 20.06 -15.00 -7.80
C LEU A 298 19.72 -15.15 -9.28
N VAL A 299 18.66 -15.91 -9.62
CA VAL A 299 18.21 -16.09 -11.01
C VAL A 299 17.89 -14.74 -11.67
N LEU A 300 17.15 -13.88 -10.98
CA LEU A 300 16.76 -12.57 -11.53
C LEU A 300 17.98 -11.66 -11.75
N ILE A 301 18.86 -11.57 -10.76
CA ILE A 301 20.08 -10.75 -10.82
C ILE A 301 21.02 -11.21 -11.95
N GLU A 302 21.22 -12.53 -12.11
CA GLU A 302 22.03 -13.10 -13.20
C GLU A 302 21.46 -12.78 -14.59
N ASN A 303 20.16 -12.49 -14.68
CA ASN A 303 19.47 -12.05 -15.89
C ASN A 303 19.30 -10.52 -15.98
N GLY A 304 19.96 -9.74 -15.12
CA GLY A 304 19.98 -8.28 -15.17
C GLY A 304 18.71 -7.60 -14.66
N ILE A 305 17.89 -8.29 -13.87
CA ILE A 305 16.65 -7.76 -13.29
C ILE A 305 16.92 -7.36 -11.84
N ASP A 306 16.57 -6.13 -11.47
CA ASP A 306 16.70 -5.64 -10.11
C ASP A 306 15.72 -6.35 -9.17
N VAL A 307 16.19 -6.65 -7.95
CA VAL A 307 15.42 -7.39 -6.94
C VAL A 307 15.41 -6.65 -5.60
N LYS A 308 14.26 -6.66 -4.94
CA LYS A 308 14.09 -6.19 -3.57
C LYS A 308 13.44 -7.28 -2.72
N LEU A 309 13.93 -7.45 -1.49
CA LEU A 309 13.41 -8.39 -0.50
C LEU A 309 12.62 -7.62 0.57
N TYR A 310 11.31 -7.80 0.62
CA TYR A 310 10.44 -7.11 1.56
C TYR A 310 10.02 -8.02 2.72
N ASN A 311 9.94 -7.43 3.92
CA ASN A 311 9.40 -8.08 5.11
C ASN A 311 10.23 -9.26 5.63
N PHE A 312 11.48 -9.39 5.21
CA PHE A 312 12.40 -10.40 5.73
C PHE A 312 13.23 -9.83 6.88
N PRO A 313 13.22 -10.47 8.08
CA PRO A 313 14.18 -10.13 9.13
C PRO A 313 15.60 -10.48 8.70
N LEU A 314 16.57 -9.56 8.84
CA LEU A 314 17.95 -9.76 8.36
C LEU A 314 18.62 -11.03 8.89
N CYS A 315 18.26 -11.48 10.10
CA CYS A 315 18.81 -12.69 10.70
C CYS A 315 18.34 -14.00 10.04
N THR A 316 17.35 -13.95 9.15
CA THR A 316 16.84 -15.10 8.38
C THR A 316 17.37 -15.13 6.95
N VAL A 317 18.04 -14.06 6.52
CA VAL A 317 18.60 -13.88 5.18
C VAL A 317 20.13 -13.95 5.24
N LYS A 318 20.76 -14.59 4.26
CA LYS A 318 22.22 -14.61 4.15
C LYS A 318 22.77 -13.19 3.94
N LYS A 319 23.97 -12.95 4.49
CA LYS A 319 24.56 -11.60 4.55
C LYS A 319 24.77 -10.96 3.16
N GLU A 320 25.09 -11.75 2.15
CA GLU A 320 25.27 -11.29 0.78
C GLU A 320 24.01 -10.67 0.16
N TYR A 321 22.80 -11.01 0.65
CA TYR A 321 21.52 -10.48 0.19
C TYR A 321 20.97 -9.34 1.05
N TRP A 322 21.65 -8.92 2.12
CA TRP A 322 21.13 -7.86 3.01
C TRP A 322 20.92 -6.52 2.32
N THR A 323 21.70 -6.23 1.28
CA THR A 323 21.53 -5.00 0.47
C THR A 323 20.24 -4.99 -0.34
N LEU A 324 19.62 -6.14 -0.54
CA LEU A 324 18.32 -6.26 -1.21
C LEU A 324 17.14 -6.11 -0.24
N CYS A 325 17.42 -6.22 1.08
CA CYS A 325 16.37 -6.20 2.10
C CYS A 325 15.89 -4.77 2.37
N GLU A 326 14.60 -4.53 2.17
CA GLU A 326 13.97 -3.24 2.41
C GLU A 326 13.32 -3.18 3.80
N LYS A 327 13.54 -2.07 4.50
CA LYS A 327 12.85 -1.77 5.76
C LYS A 327 11.54 -1.07 5.48
N SER A 328 10.51 -1.85 5.15
CA SER A 328 9.23 -1.38 4.59
C SER A 328 8.02 -1.53 5.52
N ILE A 329 8.18 -2.17 6.69
CA ILE A 329 7.07 -2.30 7.65
C ILE A 329 6.95 -1.00 8.44
N SER A 330 5.77 -0.37 8.40
CA SER A 330 5.50 0.88 9.11
C SER A 330 5.68 0.74 10.63
N PRO A 331 6.06 1.82 11.34
CA PRO A 331 6.38 1.79 12.77
C PRO A 331 5.26 1.25 13.67
N ASP A 332 4.01 1.46 13.30
CA ASP A 332 2.83 0.96 14.01
C ASP A 332 2.65 -0.56 13.90
N LYS A 333 3.10 -1.17 12.78
CA LYS A 333 2.96 -2.60 12.45
C LYS A 333 4.19 -3.44 12.74
N VAL A 334 5.39 -2.83 12.78
CA VAL A 334 6.63 -3.59 13.01
C VAL A 334 6.72 -4.10 14.45
N ARG A 335 7.24 -5.32 14.61
CA ARG A 335 7.57 -5.93 15.91
C ARG A 335 8.95 -6.55 15.87
N TYR A 336 9.57 -6.62 17.05
CA TYR A 336 10.87 -7.23 17.28
C TYR A 336 10.75 -8.23 18.42
N ALA A 337 11.41 -9.37 18.32
CA ALA A 337 11.48 -10.35 19.41
C ALA A 337 12.39 -9.85 20.52
N GLU A 338 12.29 -10.43 21.71
CA GLU A 338 13.16 -10.13 22.86
C GLU A 338 14.66 -10.28 22.50
N THR A 339 15.00 -11.32 21.72
CA THR A 339 16.35 -11.53 21.20
C THR A 339 16.91 -10.36 20.38
N CYS A 340 16.05 -9.54 19.78
CA CYS A 340 16.44 -8.38 18.98
C CYS A 340 16.94 -7.19 19.82
N GLU A 341 16.75 -7.18 21.14
CA GLU A 341 17.22 -6.12 22.01
C GLU A 341 18.75 -5.96 21.99
N ASN A 342 19.46 -7.10 21.84
CA ASN A 342 20.91 -7.15 21.77
C ASN A 342 21.46 -7.27 20.33
N CYS A 343 20.61 -7.09 19.30
CA CYS A 343 21.00 -7.25 17.92
C CYS A 343 21.64 -5.98 17.36
N LYS A 344 22.87 -6.07 16.84
CA LYS A 344 23.59 -4.95 16.19
C LYS A 344 22.89 -4.41 14.94
N MET A 345 22.09 -5.25 14.27
CA MET A 345 21.40 -4.89 13.04
C MET A 345 19.96 -4.43 13.26
N LYS A 346 19.47 -4.28 14.48
CA LYS A 346 18.08 -3.91 14.81
C LYS A 346 17.61 -2.66 14.05
N ASN A 347 18.45 -1.63 13.99
CA ASN A 347 18.10 -0.35 13.35
C ASN A 347 17.99 -0.46 11.80
N ALA A 348 18.74 -1.36 11.19
CA ALA A 348 18.71 -1.63 9.74
C ALA A 348 17.69 -2.71 9.36
N CYS A 349 17.20 -3.49 10.34
CA CYS A 349 16.28 -4.59 10.12
C CYS A 349 14.83 -4.12 10.00
N GLY A 350 14.09 -4.65 9.02
CA GLY A 350 12.65 -4.40 8.86
C GLY A 350 11.77 -5.03 9.94
N GLY A 351 12.33 -5.93 10.80
CA GLY A 351 11.55 -6.64 11.81
C GLY A 351 10.53 -7.60 11.22
N VAL A 352 9.44 -7.83 11.92
CA VAL A 352 8.32 -8.67 11.47
C VAL A 352 6.99 -7.95 11.68
N PHE A 353 5.97 -8.29 10.90
CA PHE A 353 4.62 -7.75 11.12
C PHE A 353 4.03 -8.19 12.46
N ALA A 354 3.29 -7.30 13.11
CA ALA A 354 2.57 -7.59 14.35
C ALA A 354 1.67 -8.83 14.23
N GLY A 355 0.96 -8.99 13.11
CA GLY A 355 0.12 -10.15 12.82
C GLY A 355 0.90 -11.45 12.68
N THR A 356 2.18 -11.38 12.30
CA THR A 356 3.03 -12.55 12.05
C THR A 356 3.84 -12.97 13.29
N MET A 357 4.09 -12.05 14.25
CA MET A 357 4.89 -12.32 15.45
C MET A 357 4.43 -13.57 16.22
N SER A 358 3.12 -13.82 16.27
CA SER A 358 2.58 -15.01 16.94
C SER A 358 2.85 -16.33 16.20
N MET A 359 3.33 -16.27 14.97
CA MET A 359 3.67 -17.41 14.12
C MET A 359 5.16 -17.75 14.18
N GLU A 360 5.96 -16.80 14.64
CA GLU A 360 7.40 -16.94 14.84
C GLU A 360 7.67 -17.97 15.96
N LYS A 361 8.58 -18.91 15.72
CA LYS A 361 8.88 -20.03 16.62
C LYS A 361 10.36 -20.14 16.98
N GLY A 362 10.98 -19.01 17.30
CA GLY A 362 12.40 -18.96 17.70
C GLY A 362 13.37 -18.97 16.50
N GLU A 363 12.92 -18.50 15.34
CA GLU A 363 13.76 -18.34 14.15
C GLU A 363 14.57 -17.04 14.22
N LEU A 364 14.05 -16.02 14.92
CA LEU A 364 14.70 -14.72 15.06
C LEU A 364 15.90 -14.80 16.02
N ARG A 365 17.06 -14.34 15.57
CA ARG A 365 18.32 -14.38 16.33
C ARG A 365 18.99 -13.01 16.35
N ALA A 366 19.64 -12.69 17.46
CA ALA A 366 20.51 -11.51 17.51
C ALA A 366 21.72 -11.70 16.59
N ILE A 367 22.00 -10.72 15.74
CA ILE A 367 23.24 -10.62 15.00
C ILE A 367 24.24 -9.86 15.91
N ILE A 368 25.28 -10.57 16.36
CA ILE A 368 26.28 -10.09 17.35
C ILE A 368 27.52 -9.52 16.66
#